data_71ecae2e908657a42ce9ab605c12a885
#
_entry.id   71ecae2e908657a42ce9ab605c12a885
#
_cell.length_a   1.000
_cell.length_b   1.000
_cell.length_c   1.000
_cell.angle_alpha   90.00
_cell.angle_beta   90.00
_cell.angle_gamma   90.00
#
_symmetry.space_group_name_H-M   'P 1'
#
loop_
_entity.id
_entity.type
_entity.pdbx_description
1 polymer ?
#
loop_
_entity_poly.entity_id
_entity_poly.type
_entity_poly.pdbx_seq_one_letter_code
_entity_poly.pdbx_strand_id
1 'polypeptide(L)'
;MKKLAIFDLDGTLADTICDLGDAVNYGLEKLGCSTHDYDAYKLMVGNGVKKLCERALPEDKKDKAEELHRLFSEYYNVHYLDKTKLYDGMKETMEKLQDNGVILAVATNKPEDKAREIIWELLPDIDFVKILGGVGYRPAKPDSAILIEIFSALPDEEYEVYMIGDSNVDVQTAKNAGIKCIGCAWGFRGRAELEAEGADHIAEKPSDVQDYILY
;
A
#
# COMPACT_ATOMS: atom_id res chain seq x y z
N MET A 1 13.85 10.60 21.19
CA MET A 1 13.87 9.40 20.32
C MET A 1 13.47 9.86 18.93
N LYS A 2 14.19 9.45 17.90
CA LYS A 2 13.81 9.76 16.52
C LYS A 2 12.54 8.97 16.13
N LYS A 3 11.76 9.52 15.22
CA LYS A 3 10.51 8.87 14.76
C LYS A 3 10.69 8.36 13.33
N LEU A 4 10.17 7.18 13.06
CA LEU A 4 10.13 6.56 11.73
C LEU A 4 8.69 6.22 11.38
N ALA A 5 8.19 6.77 10.30
CA ALA A 5 6.87 6.49 9.76
C ALA A 5 7.00 5.70 8.44
N ILE A 6 6.43 4.50 8.40
CA ILE A 6 6.49 3.58 7.27
C ILE A 6 5.07 3.46 6.70
N PHE A 7 4.88 3.90 5.49
CA PHE A 7 3.57 3.95 4.84
C PHE A 7 3.38 2.80 3.86
N ASP A 8 2.17 2.22 3.82
CA ASP A 8 1.72 1.51 2.62
C ASP A 8 1.41 2.51 1.51
N LEU A 9 1.20 2.04 0.29
CA LEU A 9 0.90 2.86 -0.87
C LEU A 9 -0.58 2.79 -1.26
N ASP A 10 -1.02 1.62 -1.76
CA ASP A 10 -2.36 1.42 -2.31
C ASP A 10 -3.42 1.50 -1.20
N GLY A 11 -4.32 2.47 -1.23
CA GLY A 11 -5.33 2.69 -0.19
C GLY A 11 -4.83 3.51 1.01
N THR A 12 -3.55 3.82 1.08
CA THR A 12 -2.95 4.58 2.19
C THR A 12 -2.45 5.93 1.74
N LEU A 13 -1.36 6.00 0.97
CA LEU A 13 -0.84 7.24 0.39
C LEU A 13 -1.67 7.68 -0.82
N ALA A 14 -2.04 6.73 -1.68
CA ALA A 14 -2.72 7.00 -2.94
C ALA A 14 -3.97 6.13 -3.14
N ASP A 15 -4.99 6.73 -3.74
CA ASP A 15 -6.15 6.03 -4.29
C ASP A 15 -5.78 5.50 -5.68
N THR A 16 -5.44 4.23 -5.73
CA THR A 16 -4.99 3.52 -6.94
C THR A 16 -6.05 2.57 -7.50
N ILE A 17 -7.23 2.50 -6.86
CA ILE A 17 -8.21 1.44 -7.11
C ILE A 17 -8.74 1.43 -8.54
N CYS A 18 -8.90 2.63 -9.13
CA CYS A 18 -9.46 2.75 -10.49
C CYS A 18 -8.50 2.16 -11.52
N ASP A 19 -7.22 2.52 -11.49
CA ASP A 19 -6.25 2.03 -12.47
C ASP A 19 -5.96 0.53 -12.29
N LEU A 20 -5.95 0.05 -11.03
CA LEU A 20 -5.87 -1.38 -10.74
C LEU A 20 -7.08 -2.14 -11.29
N GLY A 21 -8.29 -1.63 -11.03
CA GLY A 21 -9.54 -2.24 -11.50
C GLY A 21 -9.66 -2.25 -13.03
N ASP A 22 -9.31 -1.14 -13.68
CA ASP A 22 -9.32 -1.05 -15.14
C ASP A 22 -8.37 -2.06 -15.79
N ALA A 23 -7.16 -2.21 -15.21
CA ALA A 23 -6.19 -3.17 -15.73
C ALA A 23 -6.66 -4.63 -15.56
N VAL A 24 -7.30 -4.97 -14.44
CA VAL A 24 -7.89 -6.30 -14.26
C VAL A 24 -9.07 -6.50 -15.23
N ASN A 25 -9.96 -5.51 -15.34
CA ASN A 25 -11.11 -5.58 -16.23
C ASN A 25 -10.70 -5.73 -17.70
N TYR A 26 -9.67 -5.00 -18.14
CA TYR A 26 -9.08 -5.19 -19.46
C TYR A 26 -8.71 -6.68 -19.72
N GLY A 27 -8.01 -7.30 -18.75
CA GLY A 27 -7.63 -8.70 -18.87
C GLY A 27 -8.83 -9.66 -18.83
N LEU A 28 -9.81 -9.41 -17.95
CA LEU A 28 -11.04 -10.22 -17.84
C LEU A 28 -11.84 -10.20 -19.14
N GLU A 29 -12.00 -9.03 -19.78
CA GLU A 29 -12.69 -8.88 -21.07
C GLU A 29 -11.98 -9.69 -22.17
N LYS A 30 -10.64 -9.65 -22.24
CA LYS A 30 -9.85 -10.44 -23.18
C LYS A 30 -10.03 -11.96 -23.00
N LEU A 31 -10.27 -12.39 -21.75
CA LEU A 31 -10.50 -13.80 -21.40
C LEU A 31 -12.00 -14.22 -21.51
N GLY A 32 -12.88 -13.29 -21.93
CA GLY A 32 -14.32 -13.55 -22.00
C GLY A 32 -14.93 -13.81 -20.61
N CYS A 33 -14.43 -13.12 -19.58
CA CYS A 33 -14.96 -13.13 -18.22
C CYS A 33 -15.76 -11.86 -17.93
N SER A 34 -16.67 -11.93 -16.95
CA SER A 34 -17.35 -10.74 -16.44
C SER A 34 -16.37 -9.83 -15.70
N THR A 35 -16.54 -8.52 -15.83
CA THR A 35 -15.81 -7.50 -15.11
C THR A 35 -16.39 -7.27 -13.72
N HIS A 36 -15.64 -6.57 -12.86
CA HIS A 36 -16.07 -6.16 -11.53
C HIS A 36 -16.12 -4.63 -11.43
N ASP A 37 -16.87 -4.12 -10.49
CA ASP A 37 -16.83 -2.71 -10.08
C ASP A 37 -15.61 -2.42 -9.17
N TYR A 38 -15.33 -1.13 -8.95
CA TYR A 38 -14.19 -0.73 -8.12
C TYR A 38 -14.35 -1.11 -6.64
N ASP A 39 -15.57 -1.18 -6.12
CA ASP A 39 -15.81 -1.58 -4.72
C ASP A 39 -15.48 -3.04 -4.49
N ALA A 40 -15.75 -3.91 -5.45
CA ALA A 40 -15.29 -5.31 -5.39
C ALA A 40 -13.76 -5.42 -5.35
N TYR A 41 -13.04 -4.60 -6.12
CA TYR A 41 -11.59 -4.59 -6.12
C TYR A 41 -10.97 -4.16 -4.79
N LYS A 42 -11.59 -3.27 -4.03
CA LYS A 42 -11.13 -2.87 -2.69
C LYS A 42 -10.92 -4.07 -1.76
N LEU A 43 -11.74 -5.12 -1.91
CA LEU A 43 -11.63 -6.36 -1.13
C LEU A 43 -10.61 -7.36 -1.70
N MET A 44 -10.21 -7.19 -2.96
CA MET A 44 -9.29 -8.10 -3.64
C MET A 44 -7.83 -7.66 -3.56
N VAL A 45 -7.58 -6.34 -3.43
CA VAL A 45 -6.24 -5.72 -3.33
C VAL A 45 -5.61 -5.99 -1.96
N GLY A 46 -4.27 -5.82 -1.84
CA GLY A 46 -3.50 -5.86 -0.59
C GLY A 46 -2.47 -6.99 -0.51
N ASN A 47 -2.63 -8.09 -1.26
CA ASN A 47 -1.72 -9.24 -1.22
C ASN A 47 -0.89 -9.41 -2.53
N GLY A 48 -0.71 -8.32 -3.30
CA GLY A 48 0.00 -8.32 -4.56
C GLY A 48 -0.84 -8.73 -5.78
N VAL A 49 -0.31 -8.43 -6.98
CA VAL A 49 -1.05 -8.54 -8.25
C VAL A 49 -1.49 -9.97 -8.57
N LYS A 50 -0.65 -10.98 -8.28
CA LYS A 50 -1.03 -12.38 -8.53
C LYS A 50 -2.30 -12.77 -7.78
N LYS A 51 -2.39 -12.40 -6.50
CA LYS A 51 -3.58 -12.68 -5.69
C LYS A 51 -4.79 -11.87 -6.14
N LEU A 52 -4.60 -10.64 -6.59
CA LEU A 52 -5.66 -9.84 -7.20
C LEU A 52 -6.23 -10.54 -8.43
N CYS A 53 -5.39 -11.01 -9.35
CA CYS A 53 -5.80 -11.75 -10.54
C CYS A 53 -6.52 -13.07 -10.20
N GLU A 54 -5.98 -13.84 -9.24
CA GLU A 54 -6.62 -15.06 -8.75
C GLU A 54 -8.04 -14.81 -8.20
N ARG A 55 -8.20 -13.74 -7.41
CA ARG A 55 -9.49 -13.38 -6.78
C ARG A 55 -10.51 -12.88 -7.80
N ALA A 56 -10.07 -12.16 -8.81
CA ALA A 56 -10.94 -11.58 -9.84
C ALA A 56 -11.51 -12.62 -10.81
N LEU A 57 -10.89 -13.77 -10.98
CA LEU A 57 -11.36 -14.82 -11.86
C LEU A 57 -12.50 -15.63 -11.23
N PRO A 58 -13.51 -16.07 -12.04
CA PRO A 58 -14.50 -17.03 -11.57
C PRO A 58 -13.85 -18.42 -11.31
N GLU A 59 -14.48 -19.22 -10.47
CA GLU A 59 -13.94 -20.52 -10.02
C GLU A 59 -13.56 -21.48 -11.14
N ASP A 60 -14.34 -21.52 -12.20
CA ASP A 60 -14.12 -22.38 -13.37
C ASP A 60 -13.02 -21.90 -14.32
N LYS A 61 -12.40 -20.75 -14.02
CA LYS A 61 -11.30 -20.15 -14.83
C LYS A 61 -10.07 -19.77 -14.00
N LYS A 62 -9.92 -20.29 -12.79
CA LYS A 62 -8.75 -20.00 -11.93
C LYS A 62 -7.40 -20.44 -12.57
N ASP A 63 -7.42 -21.38 -13.48
CA ASP A 63 -6.28 -21.80 -14.30
C ASP A 63 -5.75 -20.67 -15.21
N LYS A 64 -6.56 -19.63 -15.47
CA LYS A 64 -6.19 -18.45 -16.27
C LYS A 64 -5.47 -17.33 -15.49
N ALA A 65 -5.15 -17.53 -14.23
CA ALA A 65 -4.58 -16.48 -13.37
C ALA A 65 -3.26 -15.90 -13.92
N GLU A 66 -2.36 -16.74 -14.44
CA GLU A 66 -1.10 -16.27 -15.04
C GLU A 66 -1.36 -15.50 -16.35
N GLU A 67 -2.33 -15.89 -17.15
CA GLU A 67 -2.70 -15.19 -18.37
C GLU A 67 -3.34 -13.82 -18.04
N LEU A 68 -4.23 -13.78 -17.04
CA LEU A 68 -4.80 -12.53 -16.54
C LEU A 68 -3.71 -11.60 -16.00
N HIS A 69 -2.76 -12.12 -15.24
CA HIS A 69 -1.62 -11.35 -14.71
C HIS A 69 -0.78 -10.73 -15.84
N ARG A 70 -0.54 -11.48 -16.93
CA ARG A 70 0.16 -10.95 -18.10
C ARG A 70 -0.61 -9.81 -18.78
N LEU A 71 -1.92 -9.99 -19.00
CA LEU A 71 -2.80 -8.97 -19.60
C LEU A 71 -2.93 -7.74 -18.70
N PHE A 72 -3.06 -7.95 -17.39
CA PHE A 72 -3.01 -6.88 -16.40
C PHE A 72 -1.72 -6.06 -16.55
N SER A 73 -0.57 -6.72 -16.56
CA SER A 73 0.73 -6.05 -16.66
C SER A 73 0.90 -5.28 -17.96
N GLU A 74 0.42 -5.83 -19.07
CA GLU A 74 0.42 -5.16 -20.38
C GLU A 74 -0.33 -3.82 -20.34
N TYR A 75 -1.52 -3.79 -19.72
CA TYR A 75 -2.31 -2.58 -19.58
C TYR A 75 -1.76 -1.65 -18.49
N TYR A 76 -1.53 -2.18 -17.29
CA TYR A 76 -1.14 -1.41 -16.12
C TYR A 76 0.19 -0.67 -16.30
N ASN A 77 1.15 -1.25 -17.03
CA ASN A 77 2.44 -0.60 -17.29
C ASN A 77 2.32 0.75 -18.01
N VAL A 78 1.22 0.98 -18.72
CA VAL A 78 0.98 2.24 -19.46
C VAL A 78 0.01 3.16 -18.73
N HIS A 79 -0.95 2.57 -17.97
CA HIS A 79 -2.13 3.27 -17.45
C HIS A 79 -2.16 3.42 -15.91
N TYR A 80 -1.05 3.14 -15.21
CA TYR A 80 -0.98 3.09 -13.73
C TYR A 80 -1.12 4.46 -13.03
N LEU A 81 -1.11 5.56 -13.79
CA LEU A 81 -1.25 6.94 -13.31
C LEU A 81 -2.37 7.72 -14.01
N ASP A 82 -3.26 7.06 -14.75
CA ASP A 82 -4.35 7.75 -15.45
C ASP A 82 -5.38 8.34 -14.48
N LYS A 83 -5.64 7.64 -13.36
CA LYS A 83 -6.63 8.02 -12.33
C LYS A 83 -6.05 7.98 -10.91
N THR A 84 -4.88 7.38 -10.74
CA THR A 84 -4.17 7.30 -9.46
C THR A 84 -3.81 8.69 -8.95
N LYS A 85 -4.14 8.97 -7.70
CA LYS A 85 -3.87 10.25 -7.05
C LYS A 85 -3.66 10.09 -5.56
N LEU A 86 -2.99 11.05 -4.93
CA LEU A 86 -2.91 11.11 -3.46
C LEU A 86 -4.30 11.31 -2.85
N TYR A 87 -4.49 10.79 -1.64
CA TYR A 87 -5.62 11.19 -0.82
C TYR A 87 -5.53 12.66 -0.42
N ASP A 88 -6.67 13.33 -0.31
CA ASP A 88 -6.73 14.76 0.02
C ASP A 88 -6.04 15.05 1.37
N GLY A 89 -5.10 15.98 1.39
CA GLY A 89 -4.29 16.35 2.56
C GLY A 89 -3.07 15.43 2.80
N MET A 90 -2.83 14.43 1.95
CA MET A 90 -1.69 13.53 2.14
C MET A 90 -0.36 14.23 1.87
N LYS A 91 -0.27 15.05 0.82
CA LYS A 91 0.96 15.79 0.50
C LYS A 91 1.37 16.68 1.67
N GLU A 92 0.45 17.47 2.19
CA GLU A 92 0.67 18.36 3.33
C GLU A 92 1.08 17.60 4.60
N THR A 93 0.50 16.41 4.80
CA THR A 93 0.86 15.53 5.91
C THR A 93 2.30 15.03 5.79
N MET A 94 2.71 14.59 4.59
CA MET A 94 4.08 14.12 4.35
C MET A 94 5.11 15.25 4.51
N GLU A 95 4.84 16.44 3.94
CA GLU A 95 5.67 17.63 4.10
C GLU A 95 5.83 17.99 5.60
N LYS A 96 4.72 18.02 6.34
CA LYS A 96 4.78 18.35 7.78
C LYS A 96 5.53 17.33 8.61
N LEU A 97 5.39 16.04 8.34
CA LEU A 97 6.19 15.01 9.01
C LEU A 97 7.68 15.18 8.73
N GLN A 98 8.04 15.39 7.46
CA GLN A 98 9.43 15.64 7.03
C GLN A 98 10.02 16.89 7.69
N ASP A 99 9.30 18.01 7.68
CA ASP A 99 9.73 19.28 8.29
C ASP A 99 9.95 19.18 9.80
N ASN A 100 9.30 18.22 10.47
CA ASN A 100 9.49 17.92 11.89
C ASN A 100 10.51 16.80 12.15
N GLY A 101 11.27 16.41 11.13
CA GLY A 101 12.38 15.45 11.27
C GLY A 101 11.95 13.99 11.44
N VAL A 102 10.71 13.65 11.08
CA VAL A 102 10.25 12.25 11.01
C VAL A 102 10.88 11.60 9.78
N ILE A 103 11.52 10.47 9.97
CA ILE A 103 12.09 9.66 8.87
C ILE A 103 10.92 8.96 8.17
N LEU A 104 10.89 9.02 6.83
CA LEU A 104 9.80 8.48 6.03
C LEU A 104 10.29 7.28 5.21
N ALA A 105 9.46 6.25 5.12
CA ALA A 105 9.70 5.09 4.28
C ALA A 105 8.39 4.56 3.69
N VAL A 106 8.49 3.76 2.64
CA VAL A 106 7.34 3.05 2.05
C VAL A 106 7.60 1.55 2.09
N ALA A 107 6.58 0.79 2.54
CA ALA A 107 6.54 -0.67 2.57
C ALA A 107 5.21 -1.17 2.00
N THR A 108 5.22 -1.70 0.77
CA THR A 108 4.00 -2.11 0.07
C THR A 108 4.11 -3.49 -0.57
N ASN A 109 2.97 -4.17 -0.78
CA ASN A 109 2.89 -5.41 -1.58
C ASN A 109 2.76 -5.14 -3.09
N LYS A 110 2.64 -3.86 -3.49
CA LYS A 110 2.73 -3.46 -4.89
C LYS A 110 4.12 -3.78 -5.46
N PRO A 111 4.28 -4.15 -6.74
CA PRO A 111 5.59 -4.29 -7.38
C PRO A 111 6.46 -3.06 -7.14
N GLU A 112 7.73 -3.28 -6.73
CA GLU A 112 8.61 -2.21 -6.24
C GLU A 112 8.91 -1.14 -7.30
N ASP A 113 9.08 -1.53 -8.54
CA ASP A 113 9.27 -0.61 -9.67
C ASP A 113 8.09 0.35 -9.81
N LYS A 114 6.86 -0.17 -9.80
CA LYS A 114 5.65 0.64 -9.89
C LYS A 114 5.39 1.50 -8.65
N ALA A 115 5.73 0.98 -7.47
CA ALA A 115 5.64 1.77 -6.24
C ALA A 115 6.56 2.99 -6.31
N ARG A 116 7.81 2.81 -6.75
CA ARG A 116 8.77 3.90 -6.91
C ARG A 116 8.34 4.93 -7.95
N GLU A 117 7.87 4.49 -9.13
CA GLU A 117 7.39 5.38 -10.19
C GLU A 117 6.23 6.25 -9.69
N ILE A 118 5.23 5.66 -9.01
CA ILE A 118 4.08 6.40 -8.45
C ILE A 118 4.53 7.40 -7.39
N ILE A 119 5.39 6.99 -6.45
CA ILE A 119 5.87 7.87 -5.39
C ILE A 119 6.67 9.05 -5.98
N TRP A 120 7.56 8.81 -6.93
CA TRP A 120 8.34 9.88 -7.55
C TRP A 120 7.49 10.88 -8.32
N GLU A 121 6.39 10.43 -8.93
CA GLU A 121 5.48 11.32 -9.64
C GLU A 121 4.59 12.13 -8.68
N LEU A 122 4.06 11.48 -7.63
CA LEU A 122 3.07 12.11 -6.75
C LEU A 122 3.70 12.88 -5.57
N LEU A 123 4.90 12.48 -5.12
CA LEU A 123 5.60 13.04 -3.95
C LEU A 123 7.08 13.33 -4.26
N PRO A 124 7.39 14.10 -5.32
CA PRO A 124 8.77 14.32 -5.78
C PRO A 124 9.64 15.06 -4.76
N ASP A 125 9.04 15.83 -3.85
CA ASP A 125 9.72 16.67 -2.87
C ASP A 125 9.86 16.00 -1.48
N ILE A 126 9.44 14.73 -1.36
CA ILE A 126 9.51 13.98 -0.10
C ILE A 126 10.70 13.02 -0.10
N ASP A 127 11.53 13.13 0.91
CA ASP A 127 12.72 12.28 1.10
C ASP A 127 12.35 10.98 1.82
N PHE A 128 12.23 9.90 1.07
CA PHE A 128 12.06 8.56 1.64
C PHE A 128 13.40 7.85 1.79
N VAL A 129 13.72 7.39 3.02
CA VAL A 129 14.94 6.60 3.26
C VAL A 129 14.94 5.29 2.46
N LYS A 130 13.76 4.70 2.25
CA LYS A 130 13.50 3.53 1.41
C LYS A 130 12.09 3.57 0.84
N ILE A 131 11.96 3.14 -0.41
CA ILE A 131 10.70 2.80 -1.06
C ILE A 131 10.82 1.33 -1.45
N LEU A 132 10.20 0.44 -0.69
CA LEU A 132 10.26 -1.00 -0.88
C LEU A 132 8.89 -1.55 -1.26
N GLY A 133 8.89 -2.45 -2.25
CA GLY A 133 7.69 -3.10 -2.76
C GLY A 133 7.85 -4.61 -2.91
N GLY A 134 6.89 -5.26 -3.56
CA GLY A 134 6.94 -6.67 -3.87
C GLY A 134 8.07 -7.00 -4.84
N VAL A 135 8.97 -7.91 -4.42
CA VAL A 135 10.06 -8.47 -5.23
C VAL A 135 10.14 -9.99 -5.02
N GLY A 136 10.66 -10.73 -6.00
CA GLY A 136 10.60 -12.19 -5.98
C GLY A 136 11.40 -12.88 -4.87
N TYR A 137 12.34 -12.18 -4.23
CA TYR A 137 13.21 -12.75 -3.18
C TYR A 137 12.79 -12.37 -1.75
N ARG A 138 11.91 -11.41 -1.56
CA ARG A 138 11.43 -10.96 -0.26
C ARG A 138 10.00 -11.45 -0.01
N PRO A 139 9.72 -12.05 1.16
CA PRO A 139 8.36 -12.36 1.57
C PRO A 139 7.48 -11.09 1.56
N ALA A 140 6.25 -11.26 1.10
CA ALA A 140 5.27 -10.16 1.11
C ALA A 140 4.75 -9.88 2.52
N LYS A 141 4.28 -8.66 2.79
CA LYS A 141 3.49 -8.38 3.98
C LYS A 141 2.32 -9.39 4.08
N PRO A 142 2.01 -9.92 5.25
CA PRO A 142 2.36 -9.43 6.60
C PRO A 142 3.69 -9.95 7.17
N ASP A 143 4.57 -10.58 6.38
CA ASP A 143 5.92 -10.88 6.84
C ASP A 143 6.69 -9.59 7.13
N SER A 144 7.45 -9.55 8.24
CA SER A 144 8.19 -8.36 8.66
C SER A 144 9.50 -8.10 7.90
N ALA A 145 9.87 -8.98 6.96
CA ALA A 145 11.14 -8.88 6.23
C ALA A 145 11.33 -7.52 5.53
N ILE A 146 10.25 -6.95 4.98
CA ILE A 146 10.30 -5.62 4.33
C ILE A 146 10.67 -4.52 5.34
N LEU A 147 10.20 -4.60 6.58
CA LEU A 147 10.51 -3.65 7.64
C LEU A 147 11.96 -3.82 8.12
N ILE A 148 12.43 -5.06 8.26
CA ILE A 148 13.82 -5.37 8.62
C ILE A 148 14.79 -4.75 7.60
N GLU A 149 14.45 -4.81 6.30
CA GLU A 149 15.27 -4.18 5.25
C GLU A 149 15.26 -2.63 5.35
N ILE A 150 14.13 -2.01 5.75
CA ILE A 150 14.09 -0.57 6.04
C ILE A 150 14.98 -0.25 7.23
N PHE A 151 14.88 -1.00 8.35
CA PHE A 151 15.68 -0.77 9.53
C PHE A 151 17.19 -0.89 9.27
N SER A 152 17.60 -1.81 8.41
CA SER A 152 18.99 -2.00 8.03
C SER A 152 19.63 -0.81 7.30
N ALA A 153 18.81 0.09 6.76
CA ALA A 153 19.26 1.30 6.08
C ALA A 153 19.45 2.50 7.04
N LEU A 154 19.04 2.35 8.30
CA LEU A 154 19.10 3.39 9.31
C LEU A 154 20.33 3.21 10.20
N PRO A 155 20.85 4.31 10.82
CA PRO A 155 21.81 4.21 11.89
C PRO A 155 21.33 3.31 13.04
N ASP A 156 22.27 2.67 13.76
CA ASP A 156 21.98 1.86 14.95
C ASP A 156 21.62 2.76 16.15
N GLU A 157 20.38 3.20 16.17
CA GLU A 157 19.80 4.11 17.17
C GLU A 157 18.40 3.62 17.57
N GLU A 158 17.85 4.16 18.65
CA GLU A 158 16.47 3.90 19.05
C GLU A 158 15.49 4.76 18.25
N TYR A 159 14.47 4.11 17.66
CA TYR A 159 13.40 4.76 16.92
C TYR A 159 12.04 4.43 17.51
N GLU A 160 11.17 5.41 17.57
CA GLU A 160 9.73 5.18 17.70
C GLU A 160 9.17 4.94 16.29
N VAL A 161 8.68 3.71 16.03
CA VAL A 161 8.33 3.26 14.68
C VAL A 161 6.84 3.06 14.55
N TYR A 162 6.31 3.55 13.45
CA TYR A 162 4.90 3.42 13.08
C TYR A 162 4.78 2.78 11.71
N MET A 163 3.92 1.75 11.58
CA MET A 163 3.37 1.28 10.31
C MET A 163 2.06 1.99 10.06
N ILE A 164 1.89 2.61 8.91
CA ILE A 164 0.68 3.32 8.50
C ILE A 164 0.10 2.58 7.31
N GLY A 165 -1.14 2.11 7.42
CA GLY A 165 -1.77 1.32 6.37
C GLY A 165 -3.28 1.23 6.52
N ASP A 166 -3.96 0.74 5.48
CA ASP A 166 -5.42 0.73 5.40
C ASP A 166 -6.05 -0.65 5.55
N SER A 167 -5.24 -1.70 5.77
CA SER A 167 -5.71 -3.08 5.73
C SER A 167 -5.23 -3.94 6.91
N ASN A 168 -5.87 -5.09 7.10
CA ASN A 168 -5.43 -6.12 8.04
C ASN A 168 -3.97 -6.55 7.80
N VAL A 169 -3.50 -6.51 6.55
CA VAL A 169 -2.12 -6.87 6.20
C VAL A 169 -1.11 -5.94 6.89
N ASP A 170 -1.41 -4.64 6.95
CA ASP A 170 -0.55 -3.64 7.59
C ASP A 170 -0.53 -3.79 9.10
N VAL A 171 -1.71 -3.99 9.71
CA VAL A 171 -1.83 -4.24 11.15
C VAL A 171 -1.05 -5.49 11.55
N GLN A 172 -1.19 -6.58 10.80
CA GLN A 172 -0.45 -7.81 11.05
C GLN A 172 1.05 -7.65 10.83
N THR A 173 1.48 -6.85 9.82
CA THR A 173 2.89 -6.52 9.58
C THR A 173 3.50 -5.81 10.80
N ALA A 174 2.80 -4.80 11.32
CA ALA A 174 3.21 -4.07 12.50
C ALA A 174 3.32 -4.99 13.73
N LYS A 175 2.33 -5.83 13.97
CA LYS A 175 2.33 -6.82 15.07
C LYS A 175 3.50 -7.81 14.96
N ASN A 176 3.76 -8.33 13.76
CA ASN A 176 4.86 -9.28 13.51
C ASN A 176 6.23 -8.63 13.73
N ALA A 177 6.33 -7.31 13.56
CA ALA A 177 7.55 -6.54 13.82
C ALA A 177 7.62 -5.94 15.25
N GLY A 178 6.55 -6.03 16.05
CA GLY A 178 6.49 -5.44 17.40
C GLY A 178 6.49 -3.91 17.41
N ILE A 179 5.92 -3.26 16.39
CA ILE A 179 5.82 -1.81 16.26
C ILE A 179 4.36 -1.35 16.27
N LYS A 180 4.13 -0.04 16.47
CA LYS A 180 2.80 0.55 16.45
C LYS A 180 2.19 0.57 15.05
N CYS A 181 0.85 0.40 14.95
CA CYS A 181 0.09 0.53 13.72
C CYS A 181 -0.91 1.68 13.80
N ILE A 182 -0.88 2.56 12.79
CA ILE A 182 -1.92 3.56 12.54
C ILE A 182 -2.75 3.11 11.35
N GLY A 183 -4.01 2.76 11.61
CA GLY A 183 -4.95 2.33 10.59
C GLY A 183 -5.61 3.52 9.88
N CYS A 184 -5.60 3.53 8.55
CA CYS A 184 -6.16 4.57 7.71
C CYS A 184 -7.60 4.25 7.32
N ALA A 185 -8.58 4.84 7.99
CA ALA A 185 -10.01 4.55 7.79
C ALA A 185 -10.54 5.04 6.42
N TRP A 186 -9.85 5.96 5.75
CA TRP A 186 -10.19 6.44 4.40
C TRP A 186 -9.86 5.45 3.28
N GLY A 187 -9.06 4.40 3.58
CA GLY A 187 -8.57 3.46 2.59
C GLY A 187 -9.59 2.42 2.15
N PHE A 188 -9.13 1.34 1.55
CA PHE A 188 -9.99 0.34 0.90
C PHE A 188 -10.80 -0.51 1.89
N ARG A 189 -10.26 -0.77 3.11
CA ARG A 189 -10.87 -1.71 4.08
C ARG A 189 -11.75 -1.04 5.12
N GLY A 190 -11.48 0.24 5.42
CA GLY A 190 -12.25 1.03 6.36
C GLY A 190 -12.01 0.68 7.84
N ARG A 191 -12.60 1.49 8.71
CA ARG A 191 -12.42 1.46 10.18
C ARG A 191 -12.67 0.09 10.81
N ALA A 192 -13.76 -0.57 10.42
CA ALA A 192 -14.21 -1.79 11.11
C ALA A 192 -13.20 -2.95 11.03
N GLU A 193 -12.54 -3.14 9.87
CA GLU A 193 -11.49 -4.15 9.70
C GLU A 193 -10.27 -3.80 10.55
N LEU A 194 -9.85 -2.54 10.53
CA LEU A 194 -8.69 -2.06 11.28
C LEU A 194 -8.84 -2.18 12.79
N GLU A 195 -10.05 -1.86 13.33
CA GLU A 195 -10.38 -2.04 14.74
C GLU A 195 -10.43 -3.53 15.12
N ALA A 196 -11.05 -4.36 14.30
CA ALA A 196 -11.12 -5.81 14.54
C ALA A 196 -9.73 -6.47 14.54
N GLU A 197 -8.83 -6.01 13.65
CA GLU A 197 -7.44 -6.44 13.63
C GLU A 197 -6.58 -5.83 14.74
N GLY A 198 -7.08 -4.84 15.47
CA GLY A 198 -6.42 -4.21 16.62
C GLY A 198 -5.29 -3.29 16.23
N ALA A 199 -5.52 -2.38 15.32
CA ALA A 199 -4.64 -1.23 15.08
C ALA A 199 -4.54 -0.38 16.37
N ASP A 200 -3.36 0.14 16.67
CA ASP A 200 -3.13 0.93 17.91
C ASP A 200 -3.85 2.29 17.86
N HIS A 201 -3.99 2.85 16.67
CA HIS A 201 -4.70 4.10 16.42
C HIS A 201 -5.43 4.04 15.08
N ILE A 202 -6.59 4.72 14.99
CA ILE A 202 -7.34 4.87 13.75
C ILE A 202 -7.37 6.34 13.35
N ALA A 203 -6.83 6.64 12.17
CA ALA A 203 -6.86 7.95 11.55
C ALA A 203 -8.01 8.03 10.54
N GLU A 204 -8.85 9.07 10.64
CA GLU A 204 -9.97 9.30 9.72
C GLU A 204 -9.54 10.07 8.46
N LYS A 205 -8.46 10.83 8.55
CA LYS A 205 -7.88 11.65 7.49
C LYS A 205 -6.37 11.74 7.65
N PRO A 206 -5.61 12.09 6.60
CA PRO A 206 -4.15 12.15 6.67
C PRO A 206 -3.59 13.02 7.80
N SER A 207 -4.21 14.17 8.10
CA SER A 207 -3.74 15.02 9.20
C SER A 207 -3.78 14.36 10.58
N ASP A 208 -4.65 13.37 10.80
CA ASP A 208 -4.72 12.66 12.09
C ASP A 208 -3.46 11.79 12.31
N VAL A 209 -2.86 11.28 11.22
CA VAL A 209 -1.58 10.54 11.26
C VAL A 209 -0.45 11.45 11.76
N GLN A 210 -0.31 12.65 11.17
CA GLN A 210 0.73 13.58 11.60
C GLN A 210 0.53 14.02 13.06
N ASP A 211 -0.71 14.27 13.47
CA ASP A 211 -1.00 14.72 14.82
C ASP A 211 -0.68 13.63 15.85
N TYR A 212 -1.03 12.37 15.57
CA TYR A 212 -0.68 11.24 16.44
C TYR A 212 0.83 10.99 16.53
N ILE A 213 1.57 11.16 15.43
CA ILE A 213 3.02 10.97 15.41
C ILE A 213 3.73 12.14 16.12
N LEU A 214 3.28 13.39 15.95
CA LEU A 214 4.01 14.56 16.41
C LEU A 214 3.72 14.93 17.87
N TYR A 215 2.52 14.67 18.37
CA TYR A 215 2.05 15.12 19.69
C TYR A 215 1.62 13.96 20.59
#